data_ea40e6b0972b24bbd369392e0001e9af
#
_entry.id   ea40e6b0972b24bbd369392e0001e9af
#
_cell.length_a   1.000
_cell.length_b   1.000
_cell.length_c   1.000
_cell.angle_alpha   90.00
_cell.angle_beta   90.00
_cell.angle_gamma   90.00
#
_symmetry.space_group_name_H-M   'P 1'
#
loop_
_entity.id
_entity.type
_entity.pdbx_description
1 polymer ?
#
loop_
_entity_poly.entity_id
_entity_poly.type
_entity_poly.pdbx_seq_one_letter_code
_entity_poly.pdbx_strand_id
1 'polypeptide(L)'
;MRWAGPTNQCRAGQLPEAPVIVSWNDSAIDPSRAPAGKHLKKFVVLGVPYDIRGDATERVGVGGWDEVADRYADYLTELMAESYLPELQDRMLARAVHSPPDIERKLSSAVRGTIPHGAMVPYQSGALRPTPDFAGYRSPVRNVYLCGSGSYPGTGVSMAPGRNAAQVICGDLGVEFDAMVVRA
;
A
#
# COMPACT_ATOMS: atom_id res chain seq x y z
N MET A 1 3.60 6.03 23.64
CA MET A 1 3.33 5.28 22.38
C MET A 1 3.22 6.29 21.24
N ARG A 2 4.28 6.45 20.43
CA ARG A 2 4.36 7.47 19.36
C ARG A 2 3.51 7.18 18.11
N TRP A 3 2.90 6.01 17.99
CA TRP A 3 2.13 5.60 16.80
C TRP A 3 0.68 6.06 16.78
N ALA A 4 0.10 6.42 17.91
CA ALA A 4 -1.31 6.79 18.00
C ALA A 4 -1.61 8.19 17.41
N GLY A 5 -0.67 9.12 17.50
CA GLY A 5 -0.83 10.50 17.01
C GLY A 5 -1.14 10.56 15.50
N PRO A 6 -0.22 10.10 14.62
CA PRO A 6 -0.43 10.15 13.17
C PRO A 6 -1.67 9.38 12.69
N THR A 7 -1.95 8.22 13.31
CA THR A 7 -3.15 7.43 13.00
C THR A 7 -4.44 8.19 13.35
N ASN A 8 -4.46 8.89 14.48
CA ASN A 8 -5.62 9.70 14.90
C ASN A 8 -5.77 10.94 14.02
N GLN A 9 -4.68 11.59 13.64
CA GLN A 9 -4.68 12.70 12.68
C GLN A 9 -5.29 12.26 11.35
N CYS A 10 -4.84 11.14 10.78
CA CYS A 10 -5.39 10.59 9.54
C CYS A 10 -6.90 10.28 9.66
N ARG A 11 -7.34 9.65 10.77
CA ARG A 11 -8.76 9.36 11.02
C ARG A 11 -9.61 10.63 11.13
N ALA A 12 -9.04 11.72 11.65
CA ALA A 12 -9.67 13.03 11.69
C ALA A 12 -9.65 13.76 10.34
N GLY A 13 -9.05 13.16 9.30
CA GLY A 13 -8.90 13.76 7.98
C GLY A 13 -7.77 14.78 7.91
N GLN A 14 -6.84 14.76 8.85
CA GLN A 14 -5.69 15.67 8.86
C GLN A 14 -4.47 15.06 8.16
N LEU A 15 -3.74 15.87 7.42
CA LEU A 15 -2.40 15.50 6.96
C LEU A 15 -1.49 15.35 8.19
N PRO A 16 -0.92 14.16 8.44
CA PRO A 16 -0.15 13.94 9.65
C PRO A 16 1.22 14.62 9.61
N GLU A 17 1.65 15.17 10.73
CA GLU A 17 2.96 15.81 10.91
C GLU A 17 4.12 14.81 10.92
N ALA A 18 3.91 13.61 11.44
CA ALA A 18 4.94 12.57 11.54
C ALA A 18 4.37 11.21 11.08
N PRO A 19 4.05 11.04 9.79
CA PRO A 19 3.47 9.82 9.29
C PRO A 19 4.46 8.65 9.35
N VAL A 20 3.93 7.44 9.25
CA VAL A 20 4.76 6.25 9.04
C VAL A 20 5.21 6.23 7.59
N ILE A 21 6.52 6.29 7.38
CA ILE A 21 7.13 6.21 6.06
C ILE A 21 7.87 4.89 5.94
N VAL A 22 7.48 4.08 4.97
CA VAL A 22 8.21 2.87 4.59
C VAL A 22 9.04 3.18 3.35
N SER A 23 10.31 2.83 3.38
CA SER A 23 11.28 3.22 2.35
C SER A 23 11.97 2.00 1.75
N TRP A 24 12.11 1.99 0.43
CA TRP A 24 12.86 0.98 -0.32
C TRP A 24 13.88 1.62 -1.24
N ASN A 25 14.96 0.88 -1.48
CA ASN A 25 15.97 1.21 -2.49
C ASN A 25 16.05 0.04 -3.47
N ASP A 26 15.09 -0.01 -4.39
CA ASP A 26 14.96 -1.11 -5.35
C ASP A 26 16.24 -1.28 -6.21
N SER A 27 16.88 -0.17 -6.58
CA SER A 27 18.09 -0.20 -7.40
C SER A 27 19.34 -0.71 -6.68
N ALA A 28 19.30 -0.84 -5.35
CA ALA A 28 20.38 -1.50 -4.61
C ALA A 28 20.35 -3.02 -4.78
N ILE A 29 19.17 -3.57 -5.09
CA ILE A 29 18.95 -5.01 -5.30
C ILE A 29 19.03 -5.31 -6.80
N ASP A 30 18.37 -4.47 -7.61
CA ASP A 30 18.34 -4.59 -9.08
C ASP A 30 18.83 -3.28 -9.72
N PRO A 31 20.13 -3.19 -10.06
CA PRO A 31 20.71 -1.98 -10.64
C PRO A 31 20.11 -1.58 -12.00
N SER A 32 19.42 -2.49 -12.70
CA SER A 32 18.78 -2.19 -13.98
C SER A 32 17.60 -1.19 -13.85
N ARG A 33 17.12 -0.96 -12.64
CA ARG A 33 15.99 -0.06 -12.34
C ARG A 33 16.36 1.43 -12.27
N ALA A 34 17.64 1.76 -12.38
CA ALA A 34 18.12 3.12 -12.43
C ALA A 34 19.26 3.27 -13.43
N PRO A 35 19.49 4.45 -14.01
CA PRO A 35 20.66 4.70 -14.83
C PRO A 35 21.97 4.47 -14.05
N ALA A 36 23.05 4.16 -14.74
CA ALA A 36 24.35 3.91 -14.11
C ALA A 36 24.76 5.05 -13.16
N GLY A 37 25.16 4.70 -11.96
CA GLY A 37 25.55 5.66 -10.92
C GLY A 37 24.40 6.45 -10.30
N LYS A 38 23.15 6.08 -10.59
CA LYS A 38 21.95 6.67 -10.01
C LYS A 38 21.19 5.64 -9.19
N HIS A 39 20.29 6.13 -8.33
CA HIS A 39 19.48 5.29 -7.46
C HIS A 39 18.00 5.64 -7.56
N LEU A 40 17.16 4.62 -7.47
CA LEU A 40 15.71 4.77 -7.32
C LEU A 40 15.34 4.55 -5.85
N LYS A 41 14.84 5.60 -5.22
CA LYS A 41 14.34 5.57 -3.85
C LYS A 41 12.83 5.70 -3.85
N LYS A 42 12.15 4.85 -3.13
CA LYS A 42 10.70 4.83 -3.00
C LYS A 42 10.30 5.09 -1.55
N PHE A 43 9.31 5.96 -1.36
CA PHE A 43 8.68 6.21 -0.06
C PHE A 43 7.20 5.91 -0.16
N VAL A 44 6.70 5.08 0.74
CA VAL A 44 5.26 4.87 0.90
C VAL A 44 4.85 5.40 2.25
N VAL A 45 3.97 6.38 2.21
CA VAL A 45 3.45 7.06 3.40
C VAL A 45 2.17 6.37 3.82
N LEU A 46 2.16 5.79 5.00
CA LEU A 46 1.01 5.09 5.54
C LEU A 46 0.16 6.03 6.39
N GLY A 47 -1.16 5.91 6.25
CA GLY A 47 -2.10 6.66 7.08
C GLY A 47 -2.24 8.13 6.69
N VAL A 48 -2.36 8.40 5.40
CA VAL A 48 -2.82 9.71 4.90
C VAL A 48 -4.33 9.66 4.61
N PRO A 49 -5.09 10.75 4.85
CA PRO A 49 -6.52 10.78 4.57
C PRO A 49 -6.79 10.83 3.06
N TYR A 50 -7.90 10.23 2.63
CA TYR A 50 -8.38 10.42 1.26
C TYR A 50 -9.01 11.82 1.10
N ASP A 51 -9.87 12.20 2.03
CA ASP A 51 -10.49 13.53 2.10
C ASP A 51 -9.74 14.38 3.13
N ILE A 52 -9.04 15.40 2.67
CA ILE A 52 -8.27 16.29 3.54
C ILE A 52 -9.21 17.31 4.18
N ARG A 53 -9.26 17.33 5.51
CA ARG A 53 -10.08 18.24 6.32
C ARG A 53 -9.25 19.17 7.21
N GLY A 54 -7.96 18.89 7.31
CA GLY A 54 -7.04 19.67 8.14
C GLY A 54 -5.59 19.30 7.84
N ASP A 55 -4.70 20.09 8.41
CA ASP A 55 -3.25 19.93 8.26
C ASP A 55 -2.59 20.03 9.64
N ALA A 56 -2.12 18.89 10.16
CA ALA A 56 -1.40 18.85 11.43
C ALA A 56 0.07 19.27 11.29
N THR A 57 0.56 19.45 10.05
CA THR A 57 1.92 19.93 9.81
C THR A 57 2.02 21.44 10.03
N GLU A 58 0.89 22.17 9.96
CA GLU A 58 0.79 23.64 9.96
C GLU A 58 1.59 24.32 8.84
N ARG A 59 2.04 23.56 7.82
CA ARG A 59 2.93 24.04 6.74
C ARG A 59 2.38 23.80 5.33
N VAL A 60 1.54 22.81 5.16
CA VAL A 60 1.05 22.36 3.85
C VAL A 60 -0.24 23.07 3.46
N GLY A 61 -1.13 23.26 4.42
CA GLY A 61 -2.45 23.82 4.22
C GLY A 61 -3.50 22.78 3.84
N VAL A 62 -4.75 23.22 3.79
CA VAL A 62 -5.92 22.41 3.46
C VAL A 62 -6.32 22.65 2.01
N GLY A 63 -6.70 21.58 1.29
CA GLY A 63 -7.14 21.62 -0.10
C GLY A 63 -7.33 20.22 -0.64
N GLY A 64 -7.71 20.10 -1.92
CA GLY A 64 -7.72 18.82 -2.61
C GLY A 64 -6.31 18.26 -2.84
N TRP A 65 -6.21 16.95 -3.01
CA TRP A 65 -4.91 16.31 -3.27
C TRP A 65 -4.18 16.88 -4.50
N ASP A 66 -4.92 17.29 -5.54
CA ASP A 66 -4.33 17.89 -6.74
C ASP A 66 -3.65 19.25 -6.44
N GLU A 67 -4.01 19.90 -5.32
CA GLU A 67 -3.44 21.17 -4.87
C GLU A 67 -2.30 21.00 -3.86
N VAL A 68 -2.40 19.98 -2.98
CA VAL A 68 -1.51 19.86 -1.83
C VAL A 68 -0.46 18.76 -1.95
N ALA A 69 -0.60 17.83 -2.91
CA ALA A 69 0.26 16.65 -3.00
C ALA A 69 1.75 16.99 -3.06
N ASP A 70 2.13 17.94 -3.90
CA ASP A 70 3.53 18.34 -4.03
C ASP A 70 4.05 19.07 -2.78
N ARG A 71 3.24 19.94 -2.17
CA ARG A 71 3.63 20.63 -0.91
C ARG A 71 3.80 19.64 0.24
N TYR A 72 2.91 18.64 0.33
CA TYR A 72 3.04 17.60 1.34
C TYR A 72 4.26 16.71 1.06
N ALA A 73 4.54 16.41 -0.20
CA ALA A 73 5.73 15.66 -0.59
C ALA A 73 7.03 16.43 -0.32
N ASP A 74 7.03 17.77 -0.46
CA ASP A 74 8.16 18.63 -0.06
C ASP A 74 8.40 18.53 1.45
N TYR A 75 7.35 18.70 2.24
CA TYR A 75 7.39 18.52 3.69
C TYR A 75 7.96 17.15 4.10
N LEU A 76 7.48 16.07 3.47
CA LEU A 76 7.96 14.71 3.75
C LEU A 76 9.42 14.51 3.32
N THR A 77 9.84 15.15 2.25
CA THR A 77 11.23 15.10 1.77
C THR A 77 12.16 15.78 2.77
N GLU A 78 11.76 16.93 3.32
CA GLU A 78 12.49 17.62 4.39
C GLU A 78 12.58 16.74 5.64
N LEU A 79 11.46 16.18 6.09
CA LEU A 79 11.41 15.27 7.24
C LEU A 79 12.34 14.07 7.08
N MET A 80 12.40 13.51 5.87
CA MET A 80 13.29 12.39 5.56
C MET A 80 14.77 12.83 5.51
N ALA A 81 15.05 14.03 4.99
CA ALA A 81 16.40 14.60 5.00
C ALA A 81 16.90 14.82 6.42
N GLU A 82 16.08 15.41 7.27
CA GLU A 82 16.43 15.67 8.68
C GLU A 82 16.67 14.37 9.49
N SER A 83 15.89 13.31 9.18
CA SER A 83 15.88 12.10 10.00
C SER A 83 16.83 11.00 9.54
N TYR A 84 17.03 10.84 8.22
CA TYR A 84 17.67 9.64 7.66
C TYR A 84 18.62 9.89 6.48
N LEU A 85 18.36 10.92 5.65
CA LEU A 85 19.07 11.12 4.39
C LEU A 85 19.45 12.61 4.22
N PRO A 86 20.41 13.15 4.96
CA PRO A 86 20.71 14.59 4.98
C PRO A 86 20.94 15.23 3.61
N GLU A 87 21.45 14.46 2.65
CA GLU A 87 21.73 14.96 1.30
C GLU A 87 20.58 14.68 0.30
N LEU A 88 19.40 14.26 0.77
CA LEU A 88 18.32 13.84 -0.11
C LEU A 88 17.89 14.95 -1.07
N GLN A 89 17.71 16.15 -0.57
CA GLN A 89 17.26 17.29 -1.37
C GLN A 89 18.30 17.68 -2.42
N ASP A 90 19.58 17.75 -2.05
CA ASP A 90 20.66 18.16 -2.94
C ASP A 90 20.95 17.13 -4.03
N ARG A 91 20.67 15.86 -3.77
CA ARG A 91 20.92 14.74 -4.68
C ARG A 91 19.71 14.28 -5.46
N MET A 92 18.55 14.82 -5.21
CA MET A 92 17.31 14.45 -5.89
C MET A 92 17.28 15.02 -7.32
N LEU A 93 17.28 14.15 -8.31
CA LEU A 93 17.23 14.53 -9.72
C LEU A 93 15.81 14.77 -10.21
N ALA A 94 14.86 13.97 -9.72
CA ALA A 94 13.45 14.05 -10.05
C ALA A 94 12.63 13.35 -8.98
N ARG A 95 11.35 13.72 -8.88
CA ARG A 95 10.37 13.10 -7.99
C ARG A 95 9.07 12.87 -8.74
N ALA A 96 8.42 11.74 -8.49
CA ALA A 96 7.04 11.49 -8.86
C ALA A 96 6.21 11.30 -7.58
N VAL A 97 5.07 11.97 -7.51
CA VAL A 97 4.15 11.90 -6.37
C VAL A 97 2.87 11.22 -6.82
N HIS A 98 2.35 10.32 -6.00
CA HIS A 98 1.07 9.67 -6.22
C HIS A 98 0.23 9.77 -4.95
N SER A 99 -0.78 10.60 -5.00
CA SER A 99 -1.79 10.76 -3.94
C SER A 99 -2.77 9.57 -3.91
N PRO A 100 -3.56 9.41 -2.84
CA PRO A 100 -4.61 8.38 -2.80
C PRO A 100 -5.59 8.46 -4.00
N PRO A 101 -6.09 9.63 -4.44
CA PRO A 101 -6.87 9.73 -5.68
C PRO A 101 -6.12 9.33 -6.94
N ASP A 102 -4.80 9.58 -7.03
CA ASP A 102 -4.01 9.12 -8.18
C ASP A 102 -3.93 7.60 -8.25
N ILE A 103 -3.80 6.95 -7.11
CA ILE A 103 -3.79 5.48 -7.02
C ILE A 103 -5.14 4.94 -7.49
N GLU A 104 -6.25 5.51 -7.04
CA GLU A 104 -7.59 5.10 -7.46
C GLU A 104 -7.83 5.37 -8.95
N ARG A 105 -7.38 6.51 -9.49
CA ARG A 105 -7.46 6.82 -10.93
C ARG A 105 -6.69 5.81 -11.79
N LYS A 106 -5.56 5.33 -11.31
CA LYS A 106 -4.72 4.33 -12.03
C LYS A 106 -5.23 2.91 -11.86
N LEU A 107 -5.81 2.61 -10.72
CA LEU A 107 -6.26 1.28 -10.33
C LEU A 107 -7.63 1.39 -9.67
N SER A 108 -8.69 1.34 -10.47
CA SER A 108 -10.08 1.55 -10.02
C SER A 108 -10.53 0.56 -8.93
N SER A 109 -9.89 -0.60 -8.83
CA SER A 109 -10.13 -1.56 -7.74
C SER A 109 -9.53 -1.12 -6.40
N ALA A 110 -8.61 -0.16 -6.40
CA ALA A 110 -8.06 0.44 -5.19
C ALA A 110 -8.95 1.60 -4.70
N VAL A 111 -10.20 1.30 -4.35
CA VAL A 111 -11.19 2.28 -3.90
C VAL A 111 -10.60 3.16 -2.80
N ARG A 112 -10.71 4.49 -2.96
CA ARG A 112 -10.11 5.50 -2.09
C ARG A 112 -8.59 5.33 -1.91
N GLY A 113 -7.91 4.86 -2.95
CA GLY A 113 -6.48 4.65 -2.95
C GLY A 113 -6.00 3.48 -2.06
N THR A 114 -6.90 2.62 -1.63
CA THR A 114 -6.59 1.52 -0.72
C THR A 114 -5.93 0.37 -1.44
N ILE A 115 -4.60 0.29 -1.39
CA ILE A 115 -3.81 -0.80 -1.98
C ILE A 115 -4.19 -2.19 -1.39
N PRO A 116 -4.50 -2.34 -0.10
CA PRO A 116 -4.95 -3.59 0.48
C PRO A 116 -6.31 -4.13 0.00
N HIS A 117 -7.07 -3.40 -0.80
CA HIS A 117 -8.42 -3.77 -1.26
C HIS A 117 -9.36 -4.16 -0.11
N GLY A 118 -9.75 -3.19 0.67
CA GLY A 118 -10.62 -3.33 1.84
C GLY A 118 -10.00 -2.70 3.08
N ALA A 119 -10.79 -2.52 4.12
CA ALA A 119 -10.34 -1.86 5.33
C ALA A 119 -9.39 -2.74 6.15
N MET A 120 -8.40 -2.11 6.77
CA MET A 120 -7.50 -2.76 7.73
C MET A 120 -8.10 -2.67 9.14
N VAL A 121 -9.22 -3.37 9.32
CA VAL A 121 -9.99 -3.42 10.57
C VAL A 121 -10.23 -4.87 10.99
N PRO A 122 -10.44 -5.15 12.29
CA PRO A 122 -10.57 -6.53 12.79
C PRO A 122 -11.63 -7.35 12.08
N TYR A 123 -12.79 -6.76 11.77
CA TYR A 123 -13.90 -7.44 11.08
C TYR A 123 -13.70 -7.61 9.56
N GLN A 124 -12.58 -7.13 9.01
CA GLN A 124 -12.13 -7.39 7.64
C GLN A 124 -10.70 -7.96 7.60
N SER A 125 -10.30 -8.68 8.64
CA SER A 125 -8.98 -9.27 8.73
C SER A 125 -9.07 -10.79 8.89
N GLY A 126 -8.04 -11.48 8.46
CA GLY A 126 -7.95 -12.94 8.58
C GLY A 126 -9.13 -13.65 7.91
N ALA A 127 -9.73 -14.61 8.60
CA ALA A 127 -10.84 -15.42 8.11
C ALA A 127 -12.18 -14.67 7.92
N LEU A 128 -12.20 -13.36 8.18
CA LEU A 128 -13.35 -12.50 7.91
C LEU A 128 -13.22 -11.76 6.57
N ARG A 129 -12.18 -12.07 5.78
CA ARG A 129 -11.84 -11.33 4.57
C ARG A 129 -12.04 -12.17 3.29
N PRO A 130 -12.71 -11.67 2.25
CA PRO A 130 -13.39 -10.38 2.15
C PRO A 130 -14.65 -10.28 3.01
N THR A 131 -15.33 -11.40 3.19
CA THR A 131 -16.43 -11.66 4.14
C THR A 131 -16.30 -13.10 4.63
N PRO A 132 -16.94 -13.48 5.75
CA PRO A 132 -16.90 -14.87 6.24
C PRO A 132 -17.28 -15.90 5.20
N ASP A 133 -18.31 -15.61 4.38
CA ASP A 133 -18.82 -16.53 3.36
C ASP A 133 -17.82 -16.81 2.23
N PHE A 134 -16.92 -15.85 1.95
CA PHE A 134 -15.95 -15.92 0.84
C PHE A 134 -14.52 -16.12 1.30
N ALA A 135 -14.28 -16.23 2.60
CA ALA A 135 -12.95 -16.45 3.15
C ALA A 135 -12.33 -17.81 2.73
N GLY A 136 -13.17 -18.75 2.29
CA GLY A 136 -12.75 -20.04 1.73
C GLY A 136 -12.39 -20.01 0.24
N TYR A 137 -12.21 -18.86 -0.36
CA TYR A 137 -11.83 -18.62 -1.76
C TYR A 137 -12.88 -18.96 -2.82
N ARG A 138 -13.90 -19.76 -2.51
CA ARG A 138 -14.98 -20.09 -3.44
C ARG A 138 -15.98 -18.96 -3.52
N SER A 139 -16.38 -18.59 -4.75
CA SER A 139 -17.49 -17.67 -4.97
C SER A 139 -18.83 -18.45 -5.09
N PRO A 140 -19.99 -17.77 -5.04
CA PRO A 140 -21.28 -18.40 -5.34
C PRO A 140 -21.41 -18.88 -6.79
N VAL A 141 -20.56 -18.35 -7.66
CA VAL A 141 -20.55 -18.73 -9.08
C VAL A 141 -19.66 -19.96 -9.24
N ARG A 142 -20.19 -21.01 -9.82
CA ARG A 142 -19.46 -22.27 -10.05
C ARG A 142 -18.18 -22.01 -10.85
N ASN A 143 -17.08 -22.61 -10.39
CA ASN A 143 -15.75 -22.51 -11.00
C ASN A 143 -15.14 -21.11 -10.97
N VAL A 144 -15.66 -20.18 -10.16
CA VAL A 144 -15.08 -18.86 -9.93
C VAL A 144 -14.55 -18.78 -8.52
N TYR A 145 -13.27 -18.42 -8.40
CA TYR A 145 -12.55 -18.36 -7.15
C TYR A 145 -12.00 -16.96 -6.91
N LEU A 146 -11.90 -16.58 -5.65
CA LEU A 146 -11.35 -15.30 -5.22
C LEU A 146 -9.90 -15.48 -4.77
N CYS A 147 -9.04 -14.57 -5.19
CA CYS A 147 -7.65 -14.51 -4.72
C CYS A 147 -7.16 -13.05 -4.72
N GLY A 148 -5.90 -12.83 -4.33
CA GLY A 148 -5.31 -11.50 -4.26
C GLY A 148 -5.48 -10.84 -2.89
N SER A 149 -5.07 -9.57 -2.77
CA SER A 149 -4.99 -8.87 -1.47
C SER A 149 -6.33 -8.64 -0.78
N GLY A 150 -7.43 -8.71 -1.53
CA GLY A 150 -8.79 -8.66 -1.00
C GLY A 150 -9.25 -9.94 -0.31
N SER A 151 -8.57 -11.07 -0.50
CA SER A 151 -8.92 -12.38 0.08
C SER A 151 -8.09 -12.72 1.30
N TYR A 152 -8.51 -13.74 2.06
CA TYR A 152 -7.75 -14.29 3.19
C TYR A 152 -6.33 -14.73 2.73
N PRO A 153 -5.28 -14.58 3.51
CA PRO A 153 -5.18 -13.96 4.85
C PRO A 153 -5.16 -12.44 4.83
N GLY A 154 -5.18 -11.82 3.67
CA GLY A 154 -5.23 -10.39 3.52
C GLY A 154 -4.03 -9.82 2.76
N THR A 155 -3.78 -8.56 3.01
CA THR A 155 -2.77 -7.76 2.33
C THR A 155 -1.35 -8.15 2.70
N GLY A 156 -0.43 -7.78 1.83
CA GLY A 156 1.00 -8.03 1.90
C GLY A 156 1.50 -8.70 0.61
N VAL A 157 2.76 -8.50 0.27
CA VAL A 157 3.37 -9.13 -0.92
C VAL A 157 3.84 -10.53 -0.54
N SER A 158 2.90 -11.37 -0.08
CA SER A 158 3.19 -12.71 0.42
C SER A 158 2.83 -13.84 -0.55
N MET A 159 2.08 -13.52 -1.62
CA MET A 159 1.46 -14.50 -2.54
C MET A 159 0.51 -15.49 -1.85
N ALA A 160 0.30 -15.38 -0.53
CA ALA A 160 -0.46 -16.33 0.26
C ALA A 160 -1.91 -16.51 -0.21
N PRO A 161 -2.69 -15.45 -0.51
CA PRO A 161 -4.05 -15.62 -1.03
C PRO A 161 -4.10 -16.43 -2.34
N GLY A 162 -3.15 -16.17 -3.25
CA GLY A 162 -3.06 -16.92 -4.52
C GLY A 162 -2.71 -18.39 -4.31
N ARG A 163 -1.71 -18.66 -3.46
CA ARG A 163 -1.33 -20.03 -3.11
C ARG A 163 -2.47 -20.81 -2.46
N ASN A 164 -3.16 -20.20 -1.51
CA ASN A 164 -4.26 -20.83 -0.82
C ASN A 164 -5.46 -21.08 -1.75
N ALA A 165 -5.78 -20.12 -2.61
CA ALA A 165 -6.82 -20.30 -3.63
C ALA A 165 -6.48 -21.46 -4.59
N ALA A 166 -5.21 -21.54 -5.03
CA ALA A 166 -4.75 -22.66 -5.88
C ALA A 166 -4.90 -24.01 -5.19
N GLN A 167 -4.61 -24.12 -3.90
CA GLN A 167 -4.84 -25.35 -3.13
C GLN A 167 -6.33 -25.76 -3.13
N VAL A 168 -7.22 -24.78 -2.94
CA VAL A 168 -8.67 -25.02 -2.95
C VAL A 168 -9.13 -25.46 -4.35
N ILE A 169 -8.65 -24.81 -5.40
CA ILE A 169 -8.96 -25.17 -6.80
C ILE A 169 -8.48 -26.59 -7.10
N CYS A 170 -7.24 -26.93 -6.74
CA CYS A 170 -6.70 -28.27 -6.95
C CYS A 170 -7.55 -29.34 -6.23
N GLY A 171 -7.95 -29.09 -4.99
CA GLY A 171 -8.82 -29.99 -4.25
C GLY A 171 -10.20 -30.19 -4.93
N ASP A 172 -10.79 -29.11 -5.46
CA ASP A 172 -12.07 -29.19 -6.16
C ASP A 172 -11.98 -29.93 -7.51
N LEU A 173 -10.81 -29.88 -8.13
CA LEU A 173 -10.52 -30.58 -9.41
C LEU A 173 -9.98 -32.01 -9.20
N GLY A 174 -9.75 -32.43 -7.96
CA GLY A 174 -9.14 -33.74 -7.67
C GLY A 174 -7.67 -33.84 -8.09
N VAL A 175 -6.95 -32.73 -8.10
CA VAL A 175 -5.53 -32.65 -8.49
C VAL A 175 -4.67 -32.41 -7.25
N GLU A 176 -3.55 -33.13 -7.14
CA GLU A 176 -2.58 -32.90 -6.06
C GLU A 176 -1.86 -31.56 -6.24
N PHE A 177 -1.99 -30.66 -5.28
CA PHE A 177 -1.40 -29.32 -5.33
C PHE A 177 0.13 -29.37 -5.41
N ASP A 178 0.77 -30.21 -4.61
CA ASP A 178 2.24 -30.30 -4.57
C ASP A 178 2.84 -30.84 -5.88
N ALA A 179 2.06 -31.59 -6.67
CA ALA A 179 2.47 -32.01 -7.99
C ALA A 179 2.48 -30.87 -9.01
N MET A 180 1.73 -29.80 -8.74
CA MET A 180 1.63 -28.62 -9.62
C MET A 180 2.67 -27.54 -9.27
N VAL A 181 3.30 -27.63 -8.09
CA VAL A 181 4.31 -26.66 -7.65
C VAL A 181 5.66 -27.08 -8.23
N VAL A 182 6.17 -26.30 -9.17
CA VAL A 182 7.54 -26.49 -9.66
C VAL A 182 8.51 -26.20 -8.52
N ARG A 183 9.24 -27.21 -8.10
CA ARG A 183 10.34 -27.03 -7.15
C ARG A 183 11.46 -26.28 -7.86
N ALA A 184 11.66 -25.01 -7.45
CA ALA A 184 12.79 -24.21 -7.90
C ALA A 184 14.09 -24.69 -7.28
#